data_43d28cdc36c46b3e2a2b65d0013d6afa
#
_entry.id   43d28cdc36c46b3e2a2b65d0013d6afa
#
_cell.length_a   1.000
_cell.length_b   1.000
_cell.length_c   1.000
_cell.angle_alpha   90.00
_cell.angle_beta   90.00
_cell.angle_gamma   90.00
#
_symmetry.space_group_name_H-M   'P 1'
#
loop_
_entity.id
_entity.type
_entity.pdbx_description
1 polymer ?
#
loop_
_entity_poly.entity_id
_entity_poly.type
_entity_poly.pdbx_seq_one_letter_code
_entity_poly.pdbx_strand_id
1 'polypeptide(L)'
;HIVTYMGRGGLETMLMNYYRNIDRTKMQFDFLTHRPDKSDYDDEIISLGGEVYYAPRLYPQNYPKYFKCMKNFFAEHPEYKIIHSHIDTMSYLPLKAAKRAGVPVRIAHSHNTSIDKDFKYPLKMYFRSRINGVVTDRLACGREAGEFLFKNNSFKVIPNAVDADRFFYDAHLRKKKRRELGVEDNFVVGHVGRLSYQKNHKFLIQIFDALMKKEPAAKLMLVGVGEKEQEIREQVKSLRLDDSVMFLGSRID
;
A
#
# COMPACT_ATOMS: atom_id res chain seq x y z
N HIS A 1 3.26 1.36 -14.20
CA HIS A 1 3.52 0.98 -12.80
C HIS A 1 3.22 -0.49 -12.56
N ILE A 2 4.06 -1.17 -11.78
CA ILE A 2 3.83 -2.57 -11.40
C ILE A 2 3.54 -2.63 -9.90
N VAL A 3 2.36 -3.15 -9.56
CA VAL A 3 1.84 -3.24 -8.19
C VAL A 3 1.26 -4.64 -7.93
N THR A 4 0.97 -4.94 -6.67
CA THR A 4 0.28 -6.20 -6.35
C THR A 4 -1.20 -6.13 -6.71
N TYR A 5 -1.83 -5.00 -6.41
CA TYR A 5 -3.28 -4.79 -6.51
C TYR A 5 -3.58 -3.29 -6.38
N MET A 6 -4.52 -2.73 -7.11
CA MET A 6 -4.91 -1.31 -7.02
C MET A 6 -6.10 -1.08 -6.07
N GLY A 7 -6.00 -1.64 -4.86
CA GLY A 7 -6.95 -1.42 -3.79
C GLY A 7 -6.68 -0.13 -2.99
N ARG A 8 -7.44 0.09 -1.91
CA ARG A 8 -7.32 1.29 -1.06
C ARG A 8 -6.24 1.14 -0.01
N GLY A 9 -5.01 0.82 -0.43
CA GLY A 9 -3.81 0.81 0.42
C GLY A 9 -3.06 2.14 0.36
N GLY A 10 -2.10 2.33 1.26
CA GLY A 10 -1.31 3.56 1.31
C GLY A 10 -0.45 3.79 0.06
N LEU A 11 0.12 2.73 -0.50
CA LEU A 11 0.88 2.78 -1.75
C LEU A 11 0.00 3.16 -2.93
N GLU A 12 -1.11 2.46 -3.09
CA GLU A 12 -2.03 2.63 -4.21
C GLU A 12 -2.68 4.01 -4.17
N THR A 13 -3.06 4.47 -2.98
CA THR A 13 -3.58 5.84 -2.79
C THR A 13 -2.53 6.89 -3.11
N MET A 14 -1.26 6.69 -2.74
CA MET A 14 -0.16 7.58 -3.13
C MET A 14 -0.01 7.65 -4.65
N LEU A 15 0.00 6.50 -5.34
CA LEU A 15 0.08 6.46 -6.80
C LEU A 15 -1.07 7.21 -7.47
N MET A 16 -2.30 7.03 -6.95
CA MET A 16 -3.46 7.76 -7.44
C MET A 16 -3.39 9.27 -7.16
N ASN A 17 -2.82 9.68 -6.02
CA ASN A 17 -2.58 11.10 -5.74
C ASN A 17 -1.63 11.72 -6.76
N TYR A 18 -0.56 11.02 -7.13
CA TYR A 18 0.31 11.46 -8.24
C TYR A 18 -0.45 11.46 -9.56
N TYR A 19 -1.16 10.38 -9.89
CA TYR A 19 -1.82 10.23 -11.19
C TYR A 19 -2.92 11.27 -11.44
N ARG A 20 -3.65 11.68 -10.41
CA ARG A 20 -4.65 12.77 -10.49
C ARG A 20 -4.03 14.13 -10.79
N ASN A 21 -2.79 14.35 -10.34
CA ASN A 21 -2.13 15.67 -10.34
C ASN A 21 -1.03 15.82 -11.39
N ILE A 22 -0.62 14.78 -12.11
CA ILE A 22 0.35 14.89 -13.21
C ILE A 22 -0.27 15.52 -14.46
N ASP A 23 0.56 16.12 -15.30
CA ASP A 23 0.18 16.54 -16.64
C ASP A 23 0.09 15.31 -17.56
N ARG A 24 -1.12 14.76 -17.69
CA ARG A 24 -1.38 13.54 -18.49
C ARG A 24 -1.23 13.74 -20.00
N THR A 25 -1.05 14.97 -20.47
CA THR A 25 -0.70 15.21 -21.88
C THR A 25 0.77 14.91 -22.16
N LYS A 26 1.62 14.90 -21.12
CA LYS A 26 3.05 14.61 -21.21
C LYS A 26 3.44 13.24 -20.71
N MET A 27 2.71 12.73 -19.72
CA MET A 27 3.02 11.45 -19.08
C MET A 27 1.73 10.75 -18.70
N GLN A 28 1.57 9.51 -19.15
CA GLN A 28 0.45 8.65 -18.82
C GLN A 28 0.92 7.51 -17.91
N PHE A 29 0.09 7.13 -16.93
CA PHE A 29 0.33 5.99 -16.08
C PHE A 29 -0.60 4.85 -16.45
N ASP A 30 0.00 3.69 -16.69
CA ASP A 30 -0.69 2.41 -16.81
C ASP A 30 -0.24 1.47 -15.69
N PHE A 31 -1.11 0.54 -15.32
CA PHE A 31 -0.89 -0.28 -14.14
C PHE A 31 -0.94 -1.77 -14.50
N LEU A 32 0.10 -2.51 -14.11
CA LEU A 32 0.12 -3.97 -14.18
C LEU A 32 0.01 -4.54 -12.78
N THR A 33 -1.07 -5.29 -12.55
CA THR A 33 -1.39 -5.92 -11.27
C THR A 33 -1.13 -7.42 -11.29
N HIS A 34 -1.02 -8.04 -10.12
CA HIS A 34 -0.78 -9.48 -9.96
C HIS A 34 -1.99 -10.21 -9.36
N ARG A 35 -3.17 -9.59 -9.42
CA ARG A 35 -4.44 -10.21 -9.06
C ARG A 35 -5.40 -10.12 -10.24
N PRO A 36 -6.16 -11.19 -10.55
CA PRO A 36 -7.07 -11.20 -11.69
C PRO A 36 -8.36 -10.40 -11.45
N ASP A 37 -8.62 -10.06 -10.19
CA ASP A 37 -9.87 -9.44 -9.79
C ASP A 37 -9.78 -7.92 -9.96
N LYS A 38 -10.88 -7.31 -10.42
CA LYS A 38 -11.03 -5.86 -10.49
C LYS A 38 -10.77 -5.22 -9.14
N SER A 39 -10.03 -4.12 -9.15
CA SER A 39 -9.60 -3.38 -7.96
C SER A 39 -10.39 -2.10 -7.76
N ASP A 40 -10.30 -1.51 -6.56
CA ASP A 40 -11.04 -0.29 -6.19
C ASP A 40 -10.74 0.93 -7.08
N TYR A 41 -9.52 1.02 -7.61
CA TYR A 41 -9.09 2.14 -8.44
C TYR A 41 -9.12 1.89 -9.94
N ASP A 42 -9.47 0.69 -10.42
CA ASP A 42 -9.41 0.36 -11.84
C ASP A 42 -10.29 1.26 -12.70
N ASP A 43 -11.54 1.51 -12.28
CA ASP A 43 -12.44 2.40 -13.02
C ASP A 43 -11.94 3.84 -13.08
N GLU A 44 -11.35 4.31 -11.98
CA GLU A 44 -10.77 5.66 -11.94
C GLU A 44 -9.53 5.76 -12.83
N ILE A 45 -8.66 4.75 -12.84
CA ILE A 45 -7.49 4.70 -13.73
C ILE A 45 -7.93 4.80 -15.18
N ILE A 46 -8.93 4.01 -15.58
CA ILE A 46 -9.47 4.01 -16.94
C ILE A 46 -10.11 5.37 -17.27
N SER A 47 -10.87 5.95 -16.35
CA SER A 47 -11.50 7.28 -16.55
C SER A 47 -10.47 8.40 -16.74
N LEU A 48 -9.27 8.25 -16.19
CA LEU A 48 -8.15 9.15 -16.34
C LEU A 48 -7.31 8.89 -17.60
N GLY A 49 -7.69 7.90 -18.41
CA GLY A 49 -7.06 7.54 -19.68
C GLY A 49 -5.95 6.49 -19.55
N GLY A 50 -5.77 5.88 -18.38
CA GLY A 50 -4.80 4.79 -18.17
C GLY A 50 -5.39 3.41 -18.44
N GLU A 51 -4.51 2.43 -18.57
CA GLU A 51 -4.84 1.02 -18.76
C GLU A 51 -4.50 0.20 -17.53
N VAL A 52 -5.27 -0.87 -17.28
CA VAL A 52 -5.01 -1.83 -16.21
C VAL A 52 -4.81 -3.22 -16.80
N TYR A 53 -3.61 -3.78 -16.58
CA TYR A 53 -3.22 -5.09 -17.03
C TYR A 53 -3.14 -6.08 -15.87
N TYR A 54 -3.49 -7.34 -16.12
CA TYR A 54 -3.54 -8.38 -15.12
C TYR A 54 -2.53 -9.49 -15.44
N ALA A 55 -1.47 -9.59 -14.64
CA ALA A 55 -0.46 -10.65 -14.74
C ALA A 55 -0.75 -11.80 -13.78
N PRO A 56 -0.24 -13.01 -14.04
CA PRO A 56 -0.34 -14.12 -13.10
C PRO A 56 0.24 -13.79 -11.73
N ARG A 57 -0.37 -14.33 -10.67
CA ARG A 57 0.11 -14.18 -9.29
C ARG A 57 1.55 -14.68 -9.15
N LEU A 58 2.38 -13.96 -8.40
CA LEU A 58 3.80 -14.26 -8.16
C LEU A 58 3.98 -15.40 -7.13
N TYR A 59 3.45 -16.57 -7.45
CA TYR A 59 3.75 -17.82 -6.74
C TYR A 59 4.84 -18.59 -7.49
N PRO A 60 5.76 -19.30 -6.79
CA PRO A 60 6.87 -20.01 -7.43
C PRO A 60 6.46 -20.92 -8.58
N GLN A 61 5.36 -21.66 -8.41
CA GLN A 61 4.81 -22.55 -9.46
C GLN A 61 4.35 -21.80 -10.71
N ASN A 62 4.07 -20.52 -10.61
CA ASN A 62 3.60 -19.69 -11.72
C ASN A 62 4.73 -18.99 -12.48
N TYR A 63 5.98 -19.06 -12.03
CA TYR A 63 7.07 -18.28 -12.64
C TYR A 63 7.28 -18.55 -14.13
N PRO A 64 7.24 -19.81 -14.65
CA PRO A 64 7.34 -20.04 -16.09
C PRO A 64 6.23 -19.35 -16.88
N LYS A 65 4.97 -19.47 -16.41
CA LYS A 65 3.80 -18.79 -16.99
C LYS A 65 3.94 -17.27 -16.92
N TYR A 66 4.40 -16.77 -15.77
CA TYR A 66 4.64 -15.34 -15.54
C TYR A 66 5.66 -14.77 -16.54
N PHE A 67 6.83 -15.39 -16.67
CA PHE A 67 7.85 -14.91 -17.60
C PHE A 67 7.42 -14.99 -19.06
N LYS A 68 6.62 -15.99 -19.44
CA LYS A 68 6.01 -16.07 -20.78
C LYS A 68 5.02 -14.92 -20.98
N CYS A 69 4.14 -14.66 -20.00
CA CYS A 69 3.20 -13.54 -20.03
C CYS A 69 3.93 -12.20 -20.19
N MET A 70 4.94 -11.94 -19.35
CA MET A 70 5.71 -10.69 -19.42
C MET A 70 6.51 -10.53 -20.71
N LYS A 71 7.02 -11.63 -21.28
CA LYS A 71 7.68 -11.59 -22.59
C LYS A 71 6.71 -11.15 -23.69
N ASN A 72 5.50 -11.73 -23.71
CA ASN A 72 4.46 -11.36 -24.68
C ASN A 72 4.02 -9.91 -24.45
N PHE A 73 3.74 -9.53 -23.20
CA PHE A 73 3.36 -8.18 -22.84
C PHE A 73 4.35 -7.12 -23.37
N PHE A 74 5.64 -7.27 -23.14
CA PHE A 74 6.62 -6.31 -23.63
C PHE A 74 6.84 -6.37 -25.15
N ALA A 75 6.51 -7.48 -25.81
CA ALA A 75 6.53 -7.58 -27.27
C ALA A 75 5.33 -6.87 -27.91
N GLU A 76 4.16 -6.94 -27.26
CA GLU A 76 2.90 -6.30 -27.67
C GLU A 76 2.88 -4.81 -27.34
N HIS A 77 3.65 -4.39 -26.32
CA HIS A 77 3.69 -3.03 -25.80
C HIS A 77 5.11 -2.44 -25.81
N PRO A 78 5.72 -2.24 -26.99
CA PRO A 78 7.07 -1.68 -27.11
C PRO A 78 7.16 -0.19 -26.74
N GLU A 79 6.02 0.49 -26.59
CA GLU A 79 5.88 1.86 -26.14
C GLU A 79 6.30 2.07 -24.68
N TYR A 80 6.21 1.06 -23.81
CA TYR A 80 6.61 1.16 -22.41
C TYR A 80 8.14 1.24 -22.25
N LYS A 81 8.66 2.46 -22.22
CA LYS A 81 10.09 2.74 -22.02
C LYS A 81 10.51 2.81 -20.56
N ILE A 82 9.54 2.98 -19.65
CA ILE A 82 9.77 3.12 -18.20
C ILE A 82 8.90 2.11 -17.48
N ILE A 83 9.53 1.22 -16.72
CA ILE A 83 8.86 0.30 -15.80
C ILE A 83 9.20 0.67 -14.37
N HIS A 84 8.19 1.01 -13.59
CA HIS A 84 8.31 1.39 -12.19
C HIS A 84 7.60 0.38 -11.30
N SER A 85 8.36 -0.42 -10.57
CA SER A 85 7.83 -1.51 -9.74
C SER A 85 7.83 -1.15 -8.25
N HIS A 86 6.71 -1.40 -7.59
CA HIS A 86 6.42 -1.05 -6.20
C HIS A 86 6.22 -2.27 -5.28
N ILE A 87 6.65 -3.45 -5.71
CA ILE A 87 6.42 -4.71 -4.98
C ILE A 87 7.68 -5.19 -4.23
N ASP A 88 8.48 -4.23 -3.74
CA ASP A 88 9.69 -4.45 -2.93
C ASP A 88 10.61 -5.54 -3.54
N THR A 89 10.96 -6.57 -2.76
CA THR A 89 11.85 -7.65 -3.21
C THR A 89 11.30 -8.43 -4.40
N MET A 90 9.98 -8.54 -4.52
CA MET A 90 9.33 -9.22 -5.66
C MET A 90 9.49 -8.44 -6.97
N SER A 91 9.86 -7.15 -6.91
CA SER A 91 10.18 -6.32 -8.07
C SER A 91 11.29 -6.94 -8.95
N TYR A 92 12.12 -7.82 -8.38
CA TYR A 92 13.13 -8.55 -9.14
C TYR A 92 12.54 -9.29 -10.35
N LEU A 93 11.38 -9.92 -10.22
CA LEU A 93 10.78 -10.75 -11.27
C LEU A 93 10.33 -9.91 -12.49
N PRO A 94 9.45 -8.90 -12.33
CA PRO A 94 9.05 -8.06 -13.46
C PRO A 94 10.20 -7.25 -14.05
N LEU A 95 11.11 -6.72 -13.20
CA LEU A 95 12.24 -5.94 -13.70
C LEU A 95 13.28 -6.82 -14.43
N LYS A 96 13.43 -8.10 -14.06
CA LYS A 96 14.20 -9.08 -14.82
C LYS A 96 13.57 -9.36 -16.18
N ALA A 97 12.24 -9.47 -16.25
CA ALA A 97 11.52 -9.64 -17.51
C ALA A 97 11.68 -8.40 -18.40
N ALA A 98 11.50 -7.21 -17.85
CA ALA A 98 11.70 -5.93 -18.54
C ALA A 98 13.15 -5.78 -19.06
N LYS A 99 14.16 -6.15 -18.23
CA LYS A 99 15.56 -6.16 -18.67
C LYS A 99 15.80 -7.08 -19.88
N ARG A 100 15.21 -8.28 -19.86
CA ARG A 100 15.31 -9.23 -20.97
C ARG A 100 14.63 -8.75 -22.24
N ALA A 101 13.57 -7.95 -22.10
CA ALA A 101 12.84 -7.33 -23.21
C ALA A 101 13.50 -6.04 -23.72
N GLY A 102 14.61 -5.61 -23.10
CA GLY A 102 15.32 -4.39 -23.54
C GLY A 102 14.70 -3.08 -23.08
N VAL A 103 13.77 -3.09 -22.11
CA VAL A 103 13.19 -1.86 -21.57
C VAL A 103 14.31 -1.00 -20.95
N PRO A 104 14.49 0.26 -21.41
CA PRO A 104 15.66 1.07 -21.03
C PRO A 104 15.63 1.53 -19.57
N VAL A 105 14.48 1.94 -19.02
CA VAL A 105 14.36 2.47 -17.65
C VAL A 105 13.58 1.49 -16.78
N ARG A 106 14.23 1.00 -15.72
CA ARG A 106 13.67 -0.02 -14.81
C ARG A 106 13.89 0.41 -13.37
N ILE A 107 12.82 0.89 -12.75
CA ILE A 107 12.81 1.49 -11.42
C ILE A 107 12.26 0.48 -10.42
N ALA A 108 13.01 0.22 -9.34
CA ALA A 108 12.47 -0.40 -8.13
C ALA A 108 12.23 0.68 -7.08
N HIS A 109 11.04 0.68 -6.49
CA HIS A 109 10.68 1.59 -5.42
C HIS A 109 10.38 0.80 -4.14
N SER A 110 11.14 1.05 -3.10
CA SER A 110 11.01 0.39 -1.81
C SER A 110 10.01 1.13 -0.91
N HIS A 111 9.06 0.38 -0.34
CA HIS A 111 8.03 0.92 0.55
C HIS A 111 8.03 0.28 1.94
N ASN A 112 8.79 -0.80 2.14
CA ASN A 112 8.86 -1.52 3.41
C ASN A 112 10.30 -1.58 3.95
N THR A 113 10.41 -1.57 5.28
CA THR A 113 11.68 -1.65 6.00
C THR A 113 12.03 -3.09 6.41
N SER A 114 11.12 -4.04 6.19
CA SER A 114 11.29 -5.44 6.55
C SER A 114 10.46 -6.36 5.64
N ILE A 115 10.68 -7.66 5.75
CA ILE A 115 9.92 -8.70 5.07
C ILE A 115 9.37 -9.68 6.11
N ASP A 116 8.13 -10.11 5.92
CA ASP A 116 7.56 -11.17 6.74
C ASP A 116 8.37 -12.47 6.62
N LYS A 117 8.70 -13.08 7.75
CA LYS A 117 9.44 -14.33 7.83
C LYS A 117 8.53 -15.54 7.61
N ASP A 118 7.83 -15.55 6.47
CA ASP A 118 7.02 -16.68 6.01
C ASP A 118 7.88 -17.74 5.28
N PHE A 119 7.25 -18.83 4.82
CA PHE A 119 7.93 -19.90 4.08
C PHE A 119 8.62 -19.43 2.78
N LYS A 120 8.26 -18.24 2.24
CA LYS A 120 8.89 -17.62 1.07
C LYS A 120 10.08 -16.73 1.42
N TYR A 121 10.38 -16.56 2.71
CA TYR A 121 11.45 -15.66 3.15
C TYR A 121 12.81 -15.91 2.47
N PRO A 122 13.32 -17.16 2.33
CA PRO A 122 14.60 -17.40 1.65
C PRO A 122 14.58 -16.92 0.19
N LEU A 123 13.46 -17.12 -0.50
CA LEU A 123 13.29 -16.70 -1.88
C LEU A 123 13.23 -15.16 -2.00
N LYS A 124 12.51 -14.50 -1.10
CA LYS A 124 12.47 -13.04 -1.02
C LYS A 124 13.86 -12.46 -0.77
N MET A 125 14.66 -13.09 0.10
CA MET A 125 16.05 -12.68 0.36
C MET A 125 16.97 -12.90 -0.85
N TYR A 126 16.78 -13.98 -1.60
CA TYR A 126 17.47 -14.20 -2.86
C TYR A 126 17.12 -13.09 -3.87
N PHE A 127 15.85 -12.74 -4.05
CA PHE A 127 15.45 -11.64 -4.95
C PHE A 127 16.03 -10.30 -4.51
N ARG A 128 16.02 -10.02 -3.22
CA ARG A 128 16.66 -8.83 -2.66
C ARG A 128 18.16 -8.76 -3.03
N SER A 129 18.87 -9.88 -2.95
CA SER A 129 20.30 -9.92 -3.31
C SER A 129 20.57 -9.67 -4.80
N ARG A 130 19.58 -9.91 -5.66
CA ARG A 130 19.69 -9.80 -7.12
C ARG A 130 19.07 -8.54 -7.71
N ILE A 131 18.28 -7.76 -6.93
CA ILE A 131 17.51 -6.62 -7.43
C ILE A 131 18.39 -5.57 -8.11
N ASN A 132 19.56 -5.28 -7.52
CA ASN A 132 20.48 -4.28 -8.04
C ASN A 132 21.05 -4.62 -9.44
N GLY A 133 21.03 -5.87 -9.83
CA GLY A 133 21.48 -6.32 -11.16
C GLY A 133 20.43 -6.14 -12.27
N VAL A 134 19.19 -5.79 -11.94
CA VAL A 134 18.11 -5.64 -12.92
C VAL A 134 17.53 -4.23 -13.01
N VAL A 135 17.79 -3.36 -12.04
CA VAL A 135 17.32 -1.97 -12.01
C VAL A 135 18.31 -1.04 -12.73
N THR A 136 17.78 0.06 -13.26
CA THR A 136 18.56 1.24 -13.65
C THR A 136 18.52 2.29 -12.54
N ASP A 137 17.37 2.42 -11.88
CA ASP A 137 17.12 3.43 -10.87
C ASP A 137 16.54 2.81 -9.60
N ARG A 138 16.85 3.43 -8.46
CA ARG A 138 16.46 2.98 -7.13
C ARG A 138 15.78 4.11 -6.40
N LEU A 139 14.53 3.89 -6.01
CA LEU A 139 13.73 4.83 -5.24
C LEU A 139 13.27 4.18 -3.94
N ALA A 140 13.05 5.01 -2.92
CA ALA A 140 12.50 4.56 -1.65
C ALA A 140 11.59 5.63 -1.05
N CYS A 141 10.55 5.24 -0.32
CA CYS A 141 9.68 6.17 0.41
C CYS A 141 10.36 6.78 1.64
N GLY A 142 11.46 6.19 2.11
CA GLY A 142 12.26 6.64 3.22
C GLY A 142 13.64 5.97 3.23
N ARG A 143 14.56 6.51 4.04
CA ARG A 143 15.95 6.02 4.11
C ARG A 143 16.00 4.53 4.48
N GLU A 144 15.33 4.14 5.55
CA GLU A 144 15.34 2.76 6.05
C GLU A 144 14.79 1.76 5.02
N ALA A 145 13.74 2.14 4.28
CA ALA A 145 13.19 1.32 3.20
C ALA A 145 14.21 1.12 2.06
N GLY A 146 14.97 2.17 1.72
CA GLY A 146 16.01 2.10 0.71
C GLY A 146 17.20 1.24 1.15
N GLU A 147 17.69 1.45 2.36
CA GLU A 147 18.77 0.65 2.96
C GLU A 147 18.37 -0.83 3.06
N PHE A 148 17.10 -1.09 3.42
CA PHE A 148 16.57 -2.43 3.44
C PHE A 148 16.63 -3.09 2.06
N LEU A 149 16.10 -2.48 1.01
CA LEU A 149 16.01 -3.13 -0.30
C LEU A 149 17.33 -3.14 -1.07
N PHE A 150 18.05 -2.02 -1.06
CA PHE A 150 19.20 -1.79 -1.93
C PHE A 150 20.56 -1.95 -1.24
N LYS A 151 20.55 -2.13 0.09
CA LYS A 151 21.78 -2.24 0.89
C LYS A 151 22.71 -1.03 0.69
N ASN A 152 23.97 -1.29 0.30
CA ASN A 152 25.00 -0.28 0.11
C ASN A 152 24.93 0.48 -1.23
N ASN A 153 23.90 0.21 -2.07
CA ASN A 153 23.76 0.93 -3.33
C ASN A 153 23.02 2.24 -3.13
N SER A 154 23.45 3.29 -3.82
CA SER A 154 22.79 4.59 -3.79
C SER A 154 21.35 4.51 -4.29
N PHE A 155 20.47 5.27 -3.66
CA PHE A 155 19.06 5.40 -4.01
C PHE A 155 18.58 6.83 -3.72
N LYS A 156 17.49 7.23 -4.38
CA LYS A 156 16.83 8.51 -4.13
C LYS A 156 15.61 8.29 -3.23
N VAL A 157 15.48 9.13 -2.21
CA VAL A 157 14.28 9.13 -1.35
C VAL A 157 13.22 10.03 -2.00
N ILE A 158 12.02 9.47 -2.19
CA ILE A 158 10.81 10.16 -2.63
C ILE A 158 9.74 9.89 -1.58
N PRO A 159 9.49 10.84 -0.66
CA PRO A 159 8.47 10.67 0.38
C PRO A 159 7.08 10.47 -0.23
N ASN A 160 6.24 9.72 0.48
CA ASN A 160 4.84 9.57 0.09
C ASN A 160 4.14 10.93 0.14
N ALA A 161 3.49 11.30 -0.94
CA ALA A 161 2.73 12.54 -1.04
C ALA A 161 1.26 12.32 -0.71
N VAL A 162 0.68 13.34 -0.09
CA VAL A 162 -0.75 13.42 0.23
C VAL A 162 -1.27 14.72 -0.40
N ASP A 163 -2.47 14.67 -0.95
CA ASP A 163 -3.19 15.86 -1.39
C ASP A 163 -3.70 16.61 -0.13
N ALA A 164 -2.89 17.55 0.34
CA ALA A 164 -3.14 18.26 1.60
C ALA A 164 -4.44 19.08 1.58
N ASP A 165 -4.88 19.55 0.42
CA ASP A 165 -6.10 20.33 0.28
C ASP A 165 -7.37 19.54 0.60
N ARG A 166 -7.29 18.21 0.53
CA ARG A 166 -8.37 17.30 0.91
C ARG A 166 -8.44 17.00 2.40
N PHE A 167 -7.40 17.32 3.16
CA PHE A 167 -7.24 16.91 4.56
C PHE A 167 -7.06 18.07 5.54
N PHE A 168 -7.38 19.30 5.14
CA PHE A 168 -7.35 20.41 6.07
C PHE A 168 -8.53 20.36 7.07
N TYR A 169 -8.36 21.03 8.21
CA TYR A 169 -9.36 21.06 9.26
C TYR A 169 -10.60 21.85 8.83
N ASP A 170 -11.77 21.22 8.91
CA ASP A 170 -13.08 21.82 8.70
C ASP A 170 -13.95 21.67 9.97
N ALA A 171 -14.26 22.78 10.64
CA ALA A 171 -15.03 22.79 11.86
C ALA A 171 -16.48 22.32 11.64
N HIS A 172 -17.10 22.65 10.49
CA HIS A 172 -18.46 22.25 10.18
C HIS A 172 -18.55 20.75 9.89
N LEU A 173 -17.65 20.25 9.05
CA LEU A 173 -17.56 18.82 8.76
C LEU A 173 -17.27 18.01 10.03
N ARG A 174 -16.34 18.49 10.86
CA ARG A 174 -16.04 17.89 12.17
C ARG A 174 -17.30 17.79 13.06
N LYS A 175 -18.04 18.87 13.22
CA LYS A 175 -19.26 18.90 14.03
C LYS A 175 -20.32 17.94 13.48
N LYS A 176 -20.52 17.95 12.16
CA LYS A 176 -21.43 17.03 11.47
C LYS A 176 -21.05 15.56 11.73
N LYS A 177 -19.79 15.18 11.50
CA LYS A 177 -19.32 13.80 11.68
C LYS A 177 -19.37 13.32 13.12
N ARG A 178 -19.07 14.18 14.09
CA ARG A 178 -19.18 13.84 15.50
C ARG A 178 -20.63 13.55 15.91
N ARG A 179 -21.59 14.33 15.38
CA ARG A 179 -23.03 14.09 15.59
C ARG A 179 -23.48 12.80 14.94
N GLU A 180 -23.11 12.55 13.67
CA GLU A 180 -23.43 11.31 12.96
C GLU A 180 -22.93 10.06 13.69
N LEU A 181 -21.79 10.16 14.38
CA LEU A 181 -21.16 9.07 15.11
C LEU A 181 -21.53 9.03 16.61
N GLY A 182 -22.33 9.98 17.10
CA GLY A 182 -22.77 10.02 18.50
C GLY A 182 -21.63 10.28 19.50
N VAL A 183 -20.64 11.09 19.11
CA VAL A 183 -19.43 11.37 19.91
C VAL A 183 -19.18 12.88 20.08
N GLU A 184 -20.24 13.68 20.13
CA GLU A 184 -20.16 15.15 20.13
C GLU A 184 -19.27 15.66 21.27
N ASP A 185 -19.45 15.16 22.48
CA ASP A 185 -18.79 15.62 23.69
C ASP A 185 -17.64 14.71 24.17
N ASN A 186 -17.36 13.61 23.42
CA ASN A 186 -16.33 12.67 23.80
C ASN A 186 -14.92 13.14 23.42
N PHE A 187 -13.92 12.73 24.17
CA PHE A 187 -12.54 12.73 23.69
C PHE A 187 -12.35 11.56 22.72
N VAL A 188 -12.06 11.86 21.44
CA VAL A 188 -11.97 10.84 20.41
C VAL A 188 -10.53 10.57 20.00
N VAL A 189 -10.12 9.32 20.11
CA VAL A 189 -8.89 8.78 19.52
C VAL A 189 -9.25 8.07 18.21
N GLY A 190 -8.63 8.45 17.11
CA GLY A 190 -8.87 7.84 15.79
C GLY A 190 -7.66 7.05 15.31
N HIS A 191 -7.89 5.88 14.75
CA HIS A 191 -6.87 5.11 14.04
C HIS A 191 -7.41 4.65 12.70
N VAL A 192 -6.68 4.96 11.63
CA VAL A 192 -6.99 4.55 10.25
C VAL A 192 -5.94 3.58 9.75
N GLY A 193 -6.35 2.38 9.36
CA GLY A 193 -5.41 1.39 8.81
C GLY A 193 -5.97 -0.02 8.78
N ARG A 194 -5.31 -0.89 8.00
CA ARG A 194 -5.67 -2.31 7.96
C ARG A 194 -5.56 -2.93 9.35
N LEU A 195 -6.55 -3.70 9.75
CA LEU A 195 -6.53 -4.47 11.00
C LEU A 195 -5.59 -5.69 10.85
N SER A 196 -4.28 -5.43 10.92
CA SER A 196 -3.22 -6.39 10.66
C SER A 196 -2.13 -6.33 11.74
N TYR A 197 -1.27 -7.35 11.78
CA TYR A 197 -0.16 -7.44 12.73
C TYR A 197 0.75 -6.20 12.70
N GLN A 198 1.06 -5.68 11.51
CA GLN A 198 1.96 -4.53 11.32
C GLN A 198 1.44 -3.23 11.94
N LYS A 199 0.12 -3.09 12.12
CA LYS A 199 -0.51 -1.90 12.71
C LYS A 199 -0.62 -1.94 14.23
N ASN A 200 -0.25 -3.08 14.84
CA ASN A 200 -0.15 -3.29 16.30
C ASN A 200 -1.35 -2.80 17.11
N HIS A 201 -2.56 -3.13 16.64
CA HIS A 201 -3.80 -2.76 17.33
C HIS A 201 -3.86 -3.31 18.75
N LYS A 202 -3.22 -4.46 19.00
CA LYS A 202 -3.12 -5.04 20.34
C LYS A 202 -2.54 -4.05 21.36
N PHE A 203 -1.46 -3.38 20.98
CA PHE A 203 -0.84 -2.36 21.83
C PHE A 203 -1.68 -1.08 21.90
N LEU A 204 -2.31 -0.67 20.80
CA LEU A 204 -3.22 0.48 20.77
C LEU A 204 -4.37 0.30 21.76
N ILE A 205 -4.99 -0.88 21.84
CA ILE A 205 -6.05 -1.17 22.81
C ILE A 205 -5.53 -1.07 24.26
N GLN A 206 -4.31 -1.53 24.54
CA GLN A 206 -3.70 -1.38 25.87
C GLN A 206 -3.47 0.09 26.25
N ILE A 207 -3.01 0.90 25.29
CA ILE A 207 -2.87 2.35 25.49
C ILE A 207 -4.23 2.98 25.76
N PHE A 208 -5.24 2.58 25.02
CA PHE A 208 -6.60 3.10 25.19
C PHE A 208 -7.20 2.72 26.54
N ASP A 209 -7.01 1.48 27.02
CA ASP A 209 -7.41 1.05 28.36
C ASP A 209 -6.76 1.92 29.45
N ALA A 210 -5.48 2.23 29.30
CA ALA A 210 -4.79 3.12 30.22
C ALA A 210 -5.31 4.57 30.15
N LEU A 211 -5.70 5.05 28.96
CA LEU A 211 -6.32 6.37 28.77
C LEU A 211 -7.68 6.45 29.46
N MET A 212 -8.52 5.42 29.37
CA MET A 212 -9.85 5.35 29.97
C MET A 212 -9.84 5.60 31.50
N LYS A 213 -8.74 5.29 32.18
CA LYS A 213 -8.57 5.58 33.62
C LYS A 213 -8.46 7.07 33.92
N LYS A 214 -8.02 7.88 32.92
CA LYS A 214 -7.86 9.33 33.05
C LYS A 214 -9.01 10.10 32.39
N GLU A 215 -9.56 9.53 31.35
CA GLU A 215 -10.59 10.12 30.49
C GLU A 215 -11.71 9.08 30.23
N PRO A 216 -12.60 8.85 31.23
CA PRO A 216 -13.63 7.80 31.13
C PRO A 216 -14.62 7.99 29.99
N ALA A 217 -14.79 9.21 29.48
CA ALA A 217 -15.65 9.52 28.33
C ALA A 217 -14.97 9.37 27.00
N ALA A 218 -13.70 8.91 26.94
CA ALA A 218 -12.99 8.75 25.67
C ALA A 218 -13.63 7.66 24.78
N LYS A 219 -13.53 7.84 23.47
CA LYS A 219 -13.91 6.86 22.45
C LYS A 219 -12.73 6.56 21.54
N LEU A 220 -12.53 5.29 21.20
CA LEU A 220 -11.56 4.86 20.19
C LEU A 220 -12.30 4.46 18.91
N MET A 221 -11.95 5.10 17.80
CA MET A 221 -12.48 4.79 16.48
C MET A 221 -11.45 4.05 15.65
N LEU A 222 -11.77 2.84 15.20
CA LEU A 222 -10.95 2.03 14.33
C LEU A 222 -11.57 2.01 12.93
N VAL A 223 -10.89 2.65 11.97
CA VAL A 223 -11.29 2.68 10.57
C VAL A 223 -10.40 1.75 9.77
N GLY A 224 -11.01 0.75 9.15
CA GLY A 224 -10.35 -0.27 8.34
C GLY A 224 -10.89 -1.65 8.60
N VAL A 225 -10.45 -2.60 7.80
CA VAL A 225 -10.76 -4.04 7.89
C VAL A 225 -9.45 -4.84 7.81
N GLY A 226 -9.48 -6.09 8.26
CA GLY A 226 -8.30 -6.96 8.15
C GLY A 226 -8.41 -8.27 8.91
N GLU A 227 -7.42 -9.11 8.72
CA GLU A 227 -7.38 -10.48 9.24
C GLU A 227 -7.29 -10.57 10.78
N LYS A 228 -6.98 -9.46 11.44
CA LYS A 228 -6.86 -9.39 12.92
C LYS A 228 -8.11 -8.84 13.60
N GLU A 229 -9.18 -8.53 12.87
CA GLU A 229 -10.37 -7.91 13.44
C GLU A 229 -10.96 -8.73 14.59
N GLN A 230 -11.10 -10.04 14.40
CA GLN A 230 -11.67 -10.90 15.43
C GLN A 230 -10.81 -10.90 16.72
N GLU A 231 -9.49 -11.01 16.59
CA GLU A 231 -8.56 -10.98 17.73
C GLU A 231 -8.64 -9.65 18.48
N ILE A 232 -8.77 -8.54 17.74
CA ILE A 232 -8.90 -7.19 18.33
C ILE A 232 -10.22 -7.06 19.08
N ARG A 233 -11.34 -7.54 18.52
CA ARG A 233 -12.65 -7.54 19.17
C ARG A 233 -12.65 -8.37 20.46
N GLU A 234 -12.02 -9.53 20.46
CA GLU A 234 -11.87 -10.37 21.63
C GLU A 234 -11.07 -9.66 22.75
N GLN A 235 -10.01 -8.95 22.39
CA GLN A 235 -9.24 -8.15 23.34
C GLN A 235 -10.08 -6.99 23.90
N VAL A 236 -10.81 -6.26 23.08
CA VAL A 236 -11.71 -5.18 23.51
C VAL A 236 -12.71 -5.71 24.53
N LYS A 237 -13.35 -6.85 24.24
CA LYS A 237 -14.31 -7.51 25.13
C LYS A 237 -13.66 -7.96 26.44
N SER A 238 -12.47 -8.55 26.40
CA SER A 238 -11.76 -9.01 27.60
C SER A 238 -11.42 -7.88 28.57
N LEU A 239 -11.22 -6.66 28.03
CA LEU A 239 -10.96 -5.44 28.80
C LEU A 239 -12.23 -4.64 29.12
N ARG A 240 -13.42 -5.13 28.74
CA ARG A 240 -14.72 -4.47 28.93
C ARG A 240 -14.78 -3.07 28.30
N LEU A 241 -14.21 -2.92 27.10
CA LEU A 241 -14.14 -1.65 26.37
C LEU A 241 -15.17 -1.59 25.23
N ASP A 242 -16.14 -2.53 25.15
CA ASP A 242 -17.09 -2.66 24.05
C ASP A 242 -17.85 -1.37 23.76
N ASP A 243 -18.28 -0.67 24.80
CA ASP A 243 -19.01 0.60 24.67
C ASP A 243 -18.12 1.78 24.25
N SER A 244 -16.79 1.64 24.36
CA SER A 244 -15.84 2.73 24.13
C SER A 244 -15.02 2.57 22.87
N VAL A 245 -15.03 1.39 22.21
CA VAL A 245 -14.29 1.11 20.97
C VAL A 245 -15.27 0.90 19.81
N MET A 246 -15.16 1.74 18.82
CA MET A 246 -16.01 1.74 17.62
C MET A 246 -15.25 1.18 16.42
N PHE A 247 -15.75 0.09 15.85
CA PHE A 247 -15.25 -0.48 14.60
C PHE A 247 -16.08 0.07 13.44
N LEU A 248 -15.49 0.95 12.64
CA LEU A 248 -16.20 1.67 11.57
C LEU A 248 -16.07 1.02 10.19
N GLY A 249 -15.35 -0.11 10.11
CA GLY A 249 -15.10 -0.79 8.84
C GLY A 249 -14.29 0.05 7.84
N SER A 250 -14.39 -0.29 6.57
CA SER A 250 -13.79 0.51 5.49
C SER A 250 -14.66 1.72 5.18
N ARG A 251 -14.07 2.92 5.14
CA ARG A 251 -14.78 4.18 4.85
C ARG A 251 -14.15 4.91 3.68
N ILE A 252 -14.96 5.73 3.01
CA ILE A 252 -14.57 6.52 1.83
C ILE A 252 -14.84 8.02 2.01
N ASP A 253 -15.40 8.38 3.14
CA ASP A 253 -15.82 9.75 3.52
C ASP A 253 -14.93 10.36 4.61
#